data_7f5f28ea21b06b00cbd51373d64a4ee2
#
_entry.id   7f5f28ea21b06b00cbd51373d64a4ee2
#
_cell.length_a   1.000
_cell.length_b   1.000
_cell.length_c   1.000
_cell.angle_alpha   90.00
_cell.angle_beta   90.00
_cell.angle_gamma   90.00
#
_symmetry.space_group_name_H-M   'P 1'
#
loop_
_entity.id
_entity.type
_entity.pdbx_description
1 polymer ?
#
loop_
_entity_poly.entity_id
_entity_poly.type
_entity_poly.pdbx_seq_one_letter_code
_entity_poly.pdbx_strand_id
1 'polypeptide(L)'
;GQRILLGGRRMHAKDAIAQTRLHKGLASIFPELADAKIDHYWAGNVVFPFDQMPKLAVHDGIIYPTGFCGSGTVWAHWLGRKAALMILGAEADENTSNPHAAATNFAGLPMHTLPFYTGDPWFMPLAMSYYRLRDKLAGGRY
;
A
#
# COMPACT_ATOMS: atom_id res chain seq x y z
N GLY A 1 -6.39 -9.26 27.73
CA GLY A 1 -5.11 -8.57 27.71
C GLY A 1 -5.08 -7.51 26.63
N GLN A 2 -4.40 -6.41 26.87
CA GLN A 2 -4.21 -5.36 25.84
C GLN A 2 -3.18 -5.83 24.83
N ARG A 3 -3.40 -5.52 23.55
CA ARG A 3 -2.49 -5.82 22.45
C ARG A 3 -2.19 -4.56 21.65
N ILE A 4 -0.95 -4.44 21.20
CA ILE A 4 -0.51 -3.35 20.34
C ILE A 4 -0.14 -3.94 18.99
N LEU A 5 -0.57 -3.27 17.93
CA LEU A 5 -0.20 -3.55 16.55
C LEU A 5 0.72 -2.42 16.07
N LEU A 6 1.93 -2.77 15.65
CA LEU A 6 2.86 -1.84 15.06
C LEU A 6 3.14 -2.24 13.60
N GLY A 7 2.90 -1.33 12.68
CA GLY A 7 3.22 -1.50 11.27
C GLY A 7 4.49 -0.74 10.89
N GLY A 8 5.22 -1.25 9.91
CA GLY A 8 6.38 -0.59 9.37
C GLY A 8 6.84 -1.17 8.05
N ARG A 9 7.86 -0.57 7.44
CA ARG A 9 8.37 -0.97 6.14
C ARG A 9 9.45 -2.04 6.27
N ARG A 10 9.27 -3.17 5.58
CA ARG A 10 10.24 -4.28 5.58
C ARG A 10 11.46 -4.03 4.68
N MET A 11 11.31 -3.43 3.52
CA MET A 11 12.37 -3.06 2.56
C MET A 11 13.38 -4.18 2.27
N HIS A 12 12.93 -5.31 1.73
CA HIS A 12 13.79 -6.47 1.38
C HIS A 12 14.63 -7.06 2.53
N ALA A 13 14.43 -6.60 3.76
CA ALA A 13 15.09 -7.20 4.91
C ALA A 13 14.53 -8.61 5.20
N LYS A 14 15.41 -9.51 5.68
CA LYS A 14 14.96 -10.80 6.25
C LYS A 14 14.01 -10.53 7.43
N ASP A 15 13.06 -11.41 7.67
CA ASP A 15 12.01 -11.22 8.70
C ASP A 15 12.58 -10.93 10.09
N ALA A 16 13.62 -11.64 10.51
CA ALA A 16 14.25 -11.41 11.81
C ALA A 16 14.83 -9.98 11.94
N ILE A 17 15.41 -9.44 10.87
CA ILE A 17 15.96 -8.08 10.87
C ILE A 17 14.83 -7.05 10.89
N ALA A 18 13.78 -7.27 10.11
CA ALA A 18 12.62 -6.38 10.06
C ALA A 18 11.91 -6.34 11.41
N GLN A 19 11.70 -7.50 12.04
CA GLN A 19 11.11 -7.64 13.36
C GLN A 19 11.93 -6.90 14.43
N THR A 20 13.26 -7.09 14.44
CA THR A 20 14.15 -6.39 15.36
C THR A 20 14.10 -4.87 15.19
N ARG A 21 14.03 -4.38 13.95
CA ARG A 21 13.91 -2.94 13.66
C ARG A 21 12.59 -2.37 14.15
N LEU A 22 11.48 -3.09 13.92
CA LEU A 22 10.16 -2.68 14.40
C LEU A 22 10.12 -2.62 15.93
N HIS A 23 10.67 -3.64 16.60
CA HIS A 23 10.72 -3.68 18.06
C HIS A 23 11.57 -2.52 18.64
N LYS A 24 12.73 -2.24 18.05
CA LYS A 24 13.53 -1.06 18.42
C LYS A 24 12.78 0.26 18.19
N GLY A 25 12.05 0.37 17.09
CA GLY A 25 11.18 1.52 16.83
C GLY A 25 10.07 1.66 17.86
N LEU A 26 9.43 0.56 18.26
CA LEU A 26 8.44 0.56 19.33
C LEU A 26 9.03 1.07 20.65
N ALA A 27 10.16 0.50 21.07
CA ALA A 27 10.84 0.89 22.31
C ALA A 27 11.35 2.34 22.31
N SER A 28 11.66 2.92 21.12
CA SER A 28 12.05 4.31 21.02
C SER A 28 10.89 5.29 21.21
N ILE A 29 9.67 4.88 20.87
CA ILE A 29 8.44 5.67 21.01
C ILE A 29 7.79 5.43 22.38
N PHE A 30 7.80 4.18 22.80
CA PHE A 30 7.21 3.70 24.06
C PHE A 30 8.25 2.88 24.85
N PRO A 31 9.15 3.54 25.63
CA PRO A 31 10.21 2.85 26.37
C PRO A 31 9.70 1.76 27.32
N GLU A 32 8.50 1.94 27.86
CA GLU A 32 7.83 0.97 28.75
C GLU A 32 7.47 -0.35 28.05
N LEU A 33 7.54 -0.39 26.71
CA LEU A 33 7.28 -1.58 25.90
C LEU A 33 8.56 -2.25 25.38
N ALA A 34 9.73 -1.83 25.84
CA ALA A 34 11.00 -2.38 25.37
C ALA A 34 11.13 -3.89 25.58
N ASP A 35 10.53 -4.41 26.65
CA ASP A 35 10.53 -5.84 27.00
C ASP A 35 9.24 -6.56 26.53
N ALA A 36 8.39 -5.89 25.75
CA ALA A 36 7.15 -6.48 25.28
C ALA A 36 7.41 -7.67 24.37
N LYS A 37 6.75 -8.79 24.63
CA LYS A 37 6.86 -10.00 23.81
C LYS A 37 6.12 -9.79 22.49
N ILE A 38 6.78 -10.17 21.40
CA ILE A 38 6.16 -10.23 20.08
C ILE A 38 5.44 -11.58 19.96
N ASP A 39 4.12 -11.56 19.93
CA ASP A 39 3.33 -12.79 19.77
C ASP A 39 3.19 -13.18 18.30
N HIS A 40 3.00 -12.20 17.41
CA HIS A 40 2.78 -12.43 15.98
C HIS A 40 3.56 -11.45 15.15
N TYR A 41 4.12 -11.93 14.06
CA TYR A 41 4.76 -11.15 13.01
C TYR A 41 4.28 -11.62 11.65
N TRP A 42 3.99 -10.70 10.75
CA TRP A 42 3.67 -11.00 9.35
C TRP A 42 4.16 -9.87 8.45
N ALA A 43 4.30 -10.19 7.18
CA ALA A 43 4.64 -9.23 6.15
C ALA A 43 3.77 -9.48 4.91
N GLY A 44 3.52 -8.43 4.15
CA GLY A 44 2.80 -8.49 2.89
C GLY A 44 3.35 -7.48 1.90
N ASN A 45 3.11 -7.70 0.63
CA ASN A 45 3.48 -6.77 -0.42
C ASN A 45 2.39 -5.71 -0.60
N VAL A 46 2.81 -4.47 -0.79
CA VAL A 46 1.92 -3.35 -1.08
C VAL A 46 2.23 -2.86 -2.49
N VAL A 47 1.19 -2.69 -3.30
CA VAL A 47 1.33 -2.17 -4.65
C VAL A 47 1.29 -0.65 -4.64
N PHE A 48 2.30 -0.04 -5.26
CA PHE A 48 2.41 1.39 -5.50
C PHE A 48 2.50 1.63 -7.01
N PRO A 49 1.42 2.02 -7.67
CA PRO A 49 1.50 2.50 -9.05
C PRO A 49 2.38 3.75 -9.14
N PHE A 50 3.00 4.00 -10.31
CA PHE A 50 3.88 5.16 -10.49
C PHE A 50 3.16 6.50 -10.28
N ASP A 51 1.89 6.57 -10.61
CA ASP A 51 1.03 7.74 -10.41
C ASP A 51 0.40 7.81 -9.00
N GLN A 52 0.66 6.80 -8.17
CA GLN A 52 0.13 6.65 -6.80
C GLN A 52 -1.41 6.72 -6.72
N MET A 53 -2.09 6.44 -7.83
CA MET A 53 -3.55 6.45 -7.90
C MET A 53 -4.13 5.04 -7.80
N PRO A 54 -5.15 4.83 -6.95
CA PRO A 54 -5.92 3.58 -6.97
C PRO A 54 -6.55 3.36 -8.34
N LYS A 55 -6.75 2.12 -8.71
CA LYS A 55 -7.27 1.74 -10.03
C LYS A 55 -8.32 0.65 -9.91
N LEU A 56 -9.29 0.74 -10.80
CA LEU A 56 -10.27 -0.31 -11.06
C LEU A 56 -10.05 -0.78 -12.50
N ALA A 57 -9.24 -1.83 -12.65
CA ALA A 57 -8.91 -2.40 -13.95
C ALA A 57 -9.80 -3.59 -14.29
N VAL A 58 -10.06 -3.81 -15.57
CA VAL A 58 -10.76 -4.99 -16.06
C VAL A 58 -9.84 -5.69 -17.06
N HIS A 59 -9.60 -6.99 -16.84
CA HIS A 59 -8.78 -7.81 -17.72
C HIS A 59 -9.34 -9.23 -17.74
N ASP A 60 -9.55 -9.77 -18.94
CA ASP A 60 -10.14 -11.12 -19.15
C ASP A 60 -11.43 -11.38 -18.36
N GLY A 61 -12.31 -10.38 -18.28
CA GLY A 61 -13.56 -10.46 -17.54
C GLY A 61 -13.43 -10.40 -16.02
N ILE A 62 -12.22 -10.23 -15.50
CA ILE A 62 -11.95 -10.08 -14.06
C ILE A 62 -11.77 -8.61 -13.74
N ILE A 63 -12.39 -8.17 -12.65
CA ILE A 63 -12.27 -6.80 -12.15
C ILE A 63 -11.23 -6.76 -11.02
N TYR A 64 -10.22 -5.92 -11.16
CA TYR A 64 -9.10 -5.78 -10.24
C TYR A 64 -9.10 -4.41 -9.55
N PRO A 65 -9.65 -4.29 -8.34
CA PRO A 65 -9.36 -3.13 -7.49
C PRO A 65 -7.92 -3.22 -6.99
N THR A 66 -7.08 -2.25 -7.32
CA THR A 66 -5.64 -2.32 -7.03
C THR A 66 -5.01 -0.94 -6.84
N GLY A 67 -3.72 -0.91 -6.47
CA GLY A 67 -2.94 0.32 -6.38
C GLY A 67 -3.24 1.17 -5.15
N PHE A 68 -3.61 0.58 -4.03
CA PHE A 68 -4.07 1.31 -2.83
C PHE A 68 -2.98 2.05 -2.05
N CYS A 69 -1.72 1.91 -2.42
CA CYS A 69 -0.58 2.64 -1.82
C CYS A 69 -0.52 2.59 -0.28
N GLY A 70 -0.93 1.46 0.32
CA GLY A 70 -0.99 1.28 1.78
C GLY A 70 -2.34 1.67 2.41
N SER A 71 -3.25 2.34 1.69
CA SER A 71 -4.56 2.76 2.20
C SER A 71 -5.69 1.78 1.84
N GLY A 72 -5.37 0.48 1.74
CA GLY A 72 -6.32 -0.57 1.32
C GLY A 72 -7.56 -0.68 2.19
N THR A 73 -7.48 -0.36 3.48
CA THR A 73 -8.63 -0.37 4.39
C THR A 73 -9.79 0.52 3.89
N VAL A 74 -9.48 1.66 3.29
CA VAL A 74 -10.49 2.58 2.73
C VAL A 74 -10.79 2.22 1.26
N TRP A 75 -9.75 2.16 0.43
CA TRP A 75 -9.90 2.00 -1.01
C TRP A 75 -10.49 0.66 -1.42
N ALA A 76 -10.15 -0.44 -0.73
CA ALA A 76 -10.68 -1.75 -1.05
C ALA A 76 -12.20 -1.83 -0.84
N HIS A 77 -12.73 -1.20 0.21
CA HIS A 77 -14.18 -1.15 0.42
C HIS A 77 -14.89 -0.35 -0.67
N TRP A 78 -14.38 0.84 -0.96
CA TRP A 78 -15.03 1.72 -1.93
C TRP A 78 -14.95 1.17 -3.35
N LEU A 79 -13.76 0.77 -3.82
CA LEU A 79 -13.57 0.19 -5.15
C LEU A 79 -14.21 -1.19 -5.28
N GLY A 80 -14.21 -2.00 -4.21
CA GLY A 80 -14.91 -3.28 -4.18
C GLY A 80 -16.41 -3.12 -4.36
N ARG A 81 -17.01 -2.10 -3.73
CA ARG A 81 -18.41 -1.75 -3.97
C ARG A 81 -18.65 -1.34 -5.44
N LYS A 82 -17.77 -0.52 -6.02
CA LYS A 82 -17.88 -0.11 -7.43
C LYS A 82 -17.77 -1.33 -8.36
N ALA A 83 -16.84 -2.24 -8.09
CA ALA A 83 -16.72 -3.50 -8.83
C ALA A 83 -18.00 -4.34 -8.76
N ALA A 84 -18.61 -4.47 -7.59
CA ALA A 84 -19.87 -5.19 -7.41
C ALA A 84 -21.02 -4.55 -8.22
N LEU A 85 -21.12 -3.21 -8.21
CA LEU A 85 -22.13 -2.50 -9.00
C LEU A 85 -21.91 -2.69 -10.50
N MET A 86 -20.68 -2.72 -10.98
CA MET A 86 -20.37 -3.04 -12.38
C MET A 86 -20.83 -4.47 -12.76
N ILE A 87 -20.61 -5.45 -11.90
CA ILE A 87 -21.04 -6.83 -12.13
C ILE A 87 -22.56 -6.93 -12.16
N LEU A 88 -23.25 -6.19 -11.31
CA LEU A 88 -24.71 -6.17 -11.24
C LEU A 88 -25.36 -5.36 -12.38
N GLY A 89 -24.58 -4.79 -13.30
CA GLY A 89 -25.11 -3.98 -14.39
C GLY A 89 -25.78 -2.68 -13.94
N ALA A 90 -25.41 -2.14 -12.77
CA ALA A 90 -25.90 -0.86 -12.34
C ALA A 90 -25.52 0.22 -13.35
N GLU A 91 -26.48 1.09 -13.71
CA GLU A 91 -26.26 2.15 -14.70
C GLU A 91 -25.06 3.02 -14.34
N ALA A 92 -24.24 3.32 -15.33
CA ALA A 92 -23.15 4.27 -15.18
C ALA A 92 -23.79 5.67 -15.03
N ASP A 93 -23.75 6.21 -13.84
CA ASP A 93 -24.08 7.61 -13.60
C ASP A 93 -22.85 8.44 -13.89
N GLU A 94 -22.95 9.43 -14.77
CA GLU A 94 -21.87 10.37 -15.08
C GLU A 94 -21.48 11.20 -13.85
N ASN A 95 -22.37 11.30 -12.87
CA ASN A 95 -22.10 11.93 -11.59
C ASN A 95 -21.34 10.97 -10.66
N THR A 96 -20.02 11.01 -10.72
CA THR A 96 -19.13 10.17 -9.89
C THR A 96 -19.33 10.37 -8.38
N SER A 97 -20.05 11.41 -7.96
CA SER A 97 -20.42 11.66 -6.57
C SER A 97 -21.55 10.75 -6.09
N ASN A 98 -22.32 10.15 -7.01
CA ASN A 98 -23.38 9.22 -6.62
C ASN A 98 -22.79 7.91 -6.07
N PRO A 99 -22.98 7.57 -4.79
CA PRO A 99 -22.45 6.35 -4.21
C PRO A 99 -23.07 5.07 -4.76
N HIS A 100 -24.22 5.16 -5.45
CA HIS A 100 -24.94 4.05 -6.04
C HIS A 100 -24.58 3.80 -7.50
N ALA A 101 -23.82 4.67 -8.14
CA ALA A 101 -23.35 4.49 -9.50
C ALA A 101 -22.15 3.54 -9.57
N ALA A 102 -22.09 2.73 -10.63
CA ALA A 102 -20.91 1.91 -10.93
C ALA A 102 -19.73 2.77 -11.40
N ALA A 103 -20.00 3.90 -12.05
CA ALA A 103 -18.99 4.80 -12.59
C ALA A 103 -18.03 5.32 -11.52
N THR A 104 -16.77 5.45 -11.90
CA THR A 104 -15.72 6.00 -11.04
C THR A 104 -14.58 6.54 -11.89
N ASN A 105 -13.97 7.64 -11.47
CA ASN A 105 -12.77 8.22 -12.10
C ASN A 105 -11.53 7.30 -11.99
N PHE A 106 -11.59 6.24 -11.21
CA PHE A 106 -10.51 5.27 -11.06
C PHE A 106 -10.63 4.08 -12.02
N ALA A 107 -11.73 3.99 -12.80
CA ALA A 107 -11.89 2.99 -13.84
C ALA A 107 -11.18 3.42 -15.14
N GLY A 108 -10.59 2.45 -15.85
CA GLY A 108 -9.94 2.69 -17.13
C GLY A 108 -8.64 3.49 -17.07
N LEU A 109 -8.12 3.79 -15.89
CA LEU A 109 -6.83 4.45 -15.75
C LEU A 109 -5.70 3.56 -16.29
N PRO A 110 -4.73 4.12 -17.02
CA PRO A 110 -3.64 3.36 -17.60
C PRO A 110 -2.77 2.70 -16.53
N MET A 111 -2.36 1.47 -16.78
CA MET A 111 -1.40 0.74 -15.95
C MET A 111 -0.01 0.99 -16.53
N HIS A 112 0.63 2.07 -16.07
CA HIS A 112 1.99 2.39 -16.49
C HIS A 112 2.98 1.37 -15.97
N THR A 113 3.88 0.93 -16.84
CA THR A 113 4.99 0.04 -16.48
C THR A 113 6.29 0.59 -17.05
N LEU A 114 7.40 0.13 -16.53
CA LEU A 114 8.73 0.44 -17.06
C LEU A 114 9.22 -0.69 -17.97
N PRO A 115 10.03 -0.39 -19.01
CA PRO A 115 10.72 -1.43 -19.76
C PRO A 115 11.50 -2.34 -18.81
N PHE A 116 11.47 -3.65 -19.08
CA PHE A 116 12.15 -4.68 -18.27
C PHE A 116 11.65 -4.80 -16.82
N TYR A 117 10.50 -4.23 -16.48
CA TYR A 117 9.89 -4.37 -15.18
C TYR A 117 8.97 -5.60 -15.16
N THR A 118 9.31 -6.58 -14.36
CA THR A 118 8.59 -7.86 -14.23
C THR A 118 7.86 -7.99 -12.88
N GLY A 119 7.63 -6.87 -12.18
CA GLY A 119 6.96 -6.85 -10.87
C GLY A 119 7.92 -6.73 -9.69
N ASP A 120 9.21 -7.00 -9.86
CA ASP A 120 10.22 -6.74 -8.83
C ASP A 120 10.86 -5.37 -9.04
N PRO A 121 10.72 -4.43 -8.10
CA PRO A 121 11.25 -3.09 -8.22
C PRO A 121 12.78 -3.05 -7.96
N TRP A 122 13.57 -3.62 -8.85
CA TRP A 122 15.03 -3.70 -8.79
C TRP A 122 15.72 -2.34 -8.54
N PHE A 123 15.08 -1.26 -8.96
CA PHE A 123 15.57 0.12 -8.78
C PHE A 123 15.33 0.68 -7.38
N MET A 124 14.46 0.08 -6.56
CA MET A 124 14.07 0.61 -5.25
C MET A 124 15.23 0.81 -4.28
N PRO A 125 16.23 -0.09 -4.19
CA PRO A 125 17.38 0.14 -3.31
C PRO A 125 18.13 1.43 -3.63
N LEU A 126 18.31 1.76 -4.91
CA LEU A 126 18.96 2.99 -5.37
C LEU A 126 18.11 4.22 -5.05
N ALA A 127 16.82 4.18 -5.39
CA ALA A 127 15.88 5.27 -5.10
C ALA A 127 15.83 5.57 -3.59
N MET A 128 15.73 4.53 -2.75
CA MET A 128 15.69 4.70 -1.31
C MET A 128 17.00 5.21 -0.72
N SER A 129 18.15 4.83 -1.30
CA SER A 129 19.45 5.35 -0.87
C SER A 129 19.59 6.84 -1.21
N TYR A 130 19.12 7.25 -2.39
CA TYR A 130 19.05 8.65 -2.78
C TYR A 130 18.19 9.48 -1.82
N TYR A 131 16.97 9.03 -1.53
CA TYR A 131 16.08 9.76 -0.60
C TYR A 131 16.63 9.82 0.81
N ARG A 132 17.23 8.74 1.32
CA ARG A 132 17.92 8.75 2.64
C ARG A 132 19.06 9.77 2.70
N LEU A 133 19.87 9.87 1.65
CA LEU A 133 20.92 10.85 1.57
C LEU A 133 20.35 12.27 1.57
N ARG A 134 19.33 12.51 0.77
CA ARG A 134 18.62 13.78 0.70
C ARG A 134 18.01 14.19 2.03
N ASP A 135 17.38 13.27 2.74
CA ASP A 135 16.79 13.52 4.05
C ASP A 135 17.86 13.87 5.08
N LYS A 136 18.99 13.17 5.07
CA LYS A 136 20.15 13.52 5.94
C LYS A 136 20.70 14.92 5.65
N LEU A 137 20.85 15.29 4.38
CA LEU A 137 21.31 16.62 3.96
C LEU A 137 20.32 17.72 4.33
N ALA A 138 19.03 17.41 4.36
CA ALA A 138 17.97 18.32 4.79
C ALA A 138 17.80 18.41 6.32
N GLY A 139 18.70 17.78 7.10
CA GLY A 139 18.66 17.81 8.56
C GLY A 139 17.66 16.85 9.20
N GLY A 140 17.14 15.89 8.45
CA GLY A 140 16.26 14.83 8.96
C GLY A 140 17.00 13.93 9.96
N ARG A 141 16.46 13.80 11.16
CA ARG A 141 16.92 12.85 12.17
C ARG A 141 16.10 11.57 12.05
N TYR A 142 16.61 10.59 11.30
CA TYR A 142 16.03 9.24 11.21
C TYR A 142 17.12 8.18 11.40
#